data_aa8b3895e46563ac55fce2352f48d737
#
_entry.id   aa8b3895e46563ac55fce2352f48d737
#
_cell.length_a   1.000
_cell.length_b   1.000
_cell.length_c   1.000
_cell.angle_alpha   90.00
_cell.angle_beta   90.00
_cell.angle_gamma   90.00
#
_symmetry.space_group_name_H-M   'P 1'
#
loop_
_entity.id
_entity.type
_entity.pdbx_description
1 polymer ?
#
loop_
_entity_poly.entity_id
_entity_poly.type
_entity_poly.pdbx_seq_one_letter_code
_entity_poly.pdbx_strand_id
1 'polypeptide(L)'
;ESLAGILQNITSRTSSSAAVAVNSGAITSDSKVYQARFNSGDWTGRLLAFGFDDDGQLLPSALWDAANKIPSADQRVIFTSDGNNGYAFDWNALNSSQKLLLGSEDVLNYLRGNQSKEQSKSEGIYRTRTKLLGDIINSSPVLLGPPRSDYYDQWGNRSEDDEPEDSVLYSEFVSTYLNRTAMIYVGANDGMLHAFDADSGVEKFAYVPNSVYDNLKELSSPSYSHKYYVDASPTVVDAFFDGSWHTVLVSGLGAGGQGYFALDITDPSAFSNETESAKKVLWEFTDKNDPDMGYTMGQANIVRLNNGKWAALFSGGYNNTFDNDADGSANNASHDSDDG
;
A
#
# COMPACT_ATOMS: atom_id res chain seq x y z
N GLU A 1 -15.51 -3.37 -28.37
CA GLU A 1 -14.12 -2.92 -28.16
C GLU A 1 -13.39 -3.88 -27.22
N SER A 2 -12.09 -4.09 -27.44
CA SER A 2 -11.31 -4.92 -26.53
C SER A 2 -11.01 -4.16 -25.24
N LEU A 3 -10.82 -4.87 -24.10
CA LEU A 3 -10.42 -4.29 -22.82
C LEU A 3 -9.17 -3.37 -22.98
N ALA A 4 -8.21 -3.79 -23.83
CA ALA A 4 -7.04 -2.98 -24.14
C ALA A 4 -7.40 -1.65 -24.81
N GLY A 5 -8.38 -1.61 -25.71
CA GLY A 5 -8.84 -0.39 -26.37
C GLY A 5 -9.53 0.57 -25.40
N ILE A 6 -10.31 0.04 -24.45
CA ILE A 6 -10.95 0.82 -23.39
C ILE A 6 -9.90 1.42 -22.46
N LEU A 7 -8.91 0.63 -22.02
CA LEU A 7 -7.81 1.10 -21.17
C LEU A 7 -6.99 2.19 -21.85
N GLN A 8 -6.71 2.04 -23.17
CA GLN A 8 -5.99 3.05 -23.92
C GLN A 8 -6.80 4.36 -24.08
N ASN A 9 -8.13 4.29 -24.19
CA ASN A 9 -9.02 5.45 -24.24
C ASN A 9 -9.08 6.18 -22.88
N ILE A 10 -9.06 5.43 -21.76
CA ILE A 10 -9.00 6.00 -20.40
C ILE A 10 -7.68 6.76 -20.20
N THR A 11 -6.54 6.18 -20.58
CA THR A 11 -5.22 6.81 -20.43
C THR A 11 -5.07 8.06 -21.32
N SER A 12 -5.70 8.11 -22.48
CA SER A 12 -5.62 9.27 -23.38
C SER A 12 -6.46 10.48 -22.94
N ARG A 13 -7.44 10.29 -22.05
CA ARG A 13 -8.34 11.35 -21.58
C ARG A 13 -7.80 12.17 -20.40
N THR A 14 -6.68 11.77 -19.84
CA THR A 14 -6.13 12.42 -18.63
C THR A 14 -4.71 12.90 -18.88
N SER A 15 -4.47 14.18 -18.65
CA SER A 15 -3.15 14.81 -18.72
C SER A 15 -2.21 14.41 -17.57
N SER A 16 -2.67 13.56 -16.67
CA SER A 16 -1.91 12.97 -15.55
C SER A 16 -2.50 11.59 -15.25
N SER A 17 -2.06 10.57 -16.00
CA SER A 17 -2.57 9.20 -15.81
C SER A 17 -1.69 8.44 -14.84
N ALA A 18 -2.24 8.12 -13.69
CA ALA A 18 -1.79 7.00 -12.90
C ALA A 18 -2.43 5.69 -13.42
N ALA A 19 -1.93 4.58 -12.95
CA ALA A 19 -2.32 3.24 -13.39
C ALA A 19 -3.81 2.90 -13.17
N VAL A 20 -4.26 1.89 -13.88
CA VAL A 20 -5.66 1.41 -13.90
C VAL A 20 -5.71 -0.04 -13.45
N ALA A 21 -6.59 -0.37 -12.52
CA ALA A 21 -6.94 -1.74 -12.15
C ALA A 21 -8.37 -2.09 -12.63
N VAL A 22 -8.61 -3.35 -12.94
CA VAL A 22 -9.92 -3.88 -13.36
C VAL A 22 -10.28 -5.09 -12.53
N ASN A 23 -11.58 -5.30 -12.28
CA ASN A 23 -12.08 -6.40 -11.46
C ASN A 23 -12.37 -7.69 -12.24
N SER A 24 -12.24 -7.67 -13.56
CA SER A 24 -12.57 -8.84 -14.38
C SER A 24 -11.76 -8.89 -15.67
N GLY A 25 -11.40 -10.09 -16.11
CA GLY A 25 -10.80 -10.33 -17.43
C GLY A 25 -11.81 -10.31 -18.57
N ALA A 26 -13.12 -10.40 -18.26
CA ALA A 26 -14.23 -10.24 -19.20
C ALA A 26 -15.15 -9.12 -18.71
N ILE A 27 -15.62 -8.28 -19.63
CA ILE A 27 -16.51 -7.16 -19.31
C ILE A 27 -17.94 -7.72 -19.12
N THR A 28 -18.51 -7.44 -17.95
CA THR A 28 -19.92 -7.68 -17.61
C THR A 28 -20.49 -6.40 -17.01
N SER A 29 -21.80 -6.32 -16.82
CA SER A 29 -22.47 -5.18 -16.15
C SER A 29 -21.93 -4.88 -14.76
N ASP A 30 -21.36 -5.88 -14.07
CA ASP A 30 -20.78 -5.75 -12.74
C ASP A 30 -19.28 -5.44 -12.76
N SER A 31 -18.69 -5.34 -13.96
CA SER A 31 -17.27 -4.98 -14.11
C SER A 31 -17.04 -3.52 -13.72
N LYS A 32 -15.92 -3.28 -13.05
CA LYS A 32 -15.49 -1.93 -12.68
C LYS A 32 -14.04 -1.70 -13.08
N VAL A 33 -13.75 -0.46 -13.41
CA VAL A 33 -12.39 0.05 -13.65
C VAL A 33 -12.05 1.03 -12.55
N TYR A 34 -10.94 0.83 -11.89
CA TYR A 34 -10.44 1.71 -10.85
C TYR A 34 -9.25 2.50 -11.37
N GLN A 35 -9.35 3.81 -11.31
CA GLN A 35 -8.34 4.71 -11.86
C GLN A 35 -7.84 5.67 -10.78
N ALA A 36 -6.53 5.63 -10.52
CA ALA A 36 -5.86 6.63 -9.73
C ALA A 36 -5.57 7.87 -10.59
N ARG A 37 -5.69 9.05 -9.99
CA ARG A 37 -5.36 10.35 -10.59
C ARG A 37 -4.75 11.25 -9.54
N PHE A 38 -4.03 12.29 -9.97
CA PHE A 38 -3.53 13.31 -9.06
C PHE A 38 -3.68 14.72 -9.67
N ASN A 39 -3.67 15.71 -8.78
CA ASN A 39 -3.64 17.12 -9.12
C ASN A 39 -2.32 17.72 -8.63
N SER A 40 -1.45 18.10 -9.57
CA SER A 40 -0.15 18.71 -9.25
C SER A 40 -0.25 20.15 -8.74
N GLY A 41 -1.42 20.80 -8.83
CA GLY A 41 -1.63 22.16 -8.34
C GLY A 41 -1.71 22.26 -6.81
N ASP A 42 -2.19 21.20 -6.15
CA ASP A 42 -2.33 21.13 -4.69
C ASP A 42 -1.89 19.80 -4.08
N TRP A 43 -1.32 18.91 -4.92
CA TRP A 43 -0.79 17.59 -4.53
C TRP A 43 -1.84 16.74 -3.81
N THR A 44 -3.00 16.64 -4.43
CA THR A 44 -4.09 15.77 -3.98
C THR A 44 -4.35 14.62 -4.94
N GLY A 45 -4.80 13.50 -4.40
CA GLY A 45 -5.12 12.29 -5.14
C GLY A 45 -6.62 12.10 -5.31
N ARG A 46 -6.95 11.25 -6.27
CA ARG A 46 -8.28 10.69 -6.48
C ARG A 46 -8.15 9.23 -6.86
N LEU A 47 -8.98 8.39 -6.30
CA LEU A 47 -9.20 7.03 -6.79
C LEU A 47 -10.66 6.92 -7.21
N LEU A 48 -10.89 6.65 -8.49
CA LEU A 48 -12.20 6.66 -9.13
C LEU A 48 -12.59 5.25 -9.55
N ALA A 49 -13.84 4.87 -9.33
CA ALA A 49 -14.42 3.67 -9.94
C ALA A 49 -15.37 4.06 -11.06
N PHE A 50 -15.24 3.38 -12.18
CA PHE A 50 -16.15 3.50 -13.32
C PHE A 50 -16.80 2.14 -13.59
N GLY A 51 -18.09 2.15 -13.90
CA GLY A 51 -18.82 0.99 -14.39
C GLY A 51 -18.89 0.97 -15.92
N PHE A 52 -19.61 -0.01 -16.45
CA PHE A 52 -19.91 -0.13 -17.86
C PHE A 52 -21.42 -0.03 -18.07
N ASP A 53 -21.83 0.43 -19.26
CA ASP A 53 -23.22 0.37 -19.72
C ASP A 53 -23.53 -1.01 -20.33
N ASP A 54 -24.77 -1.20 -20.77
CA ASP A 54 -25.24 -2.46 -21.36
C ASP A 54 -24.55 -2.80 -22.70
N ASP A 55 -23.95 -1.82 -23.36
CA ASP A 55 -23.16 -1.99 -24.59
C ASP A 55 -21.67 -2.26 -24.28
N GLY A 56 -21.27 -2.36 -23.00
CA GLY A 56 -19.90 -2.58 -22.56
C GLY A 56 -19.00 -1.36 -22.72
N GLN A 57 -19.59 -0.14 -22.81
CA GLN A 57 -18.84 1.11 -22.84
C GLN A 57 -18.64 1.65 -21.43
N LEU A 58 -17.50 2.24 -21.19
CA LEU A 58 -17.20 2.85 -19.89
C LEU A 58 -18.14 4.03 -19.62
N LEU A 59 -18.79 4.04 -18.46
CA LEU A 59 -19.65 5.15 -18.06
C LEU A 59 -18.84 6.46 -18.02
N PRO A 60 -19.43 7.58 -18.47
CA PRO A 60 -18.72 8.86 -18.53
C PRO A 60 -18.45 9.47 -17.16
N SER A 61 -19.19 9.06 -16.14
CA SER A 61 -19.09 9.52 -14.76
C SER A 61 -18.65 8.39 -13.85
N ALA A 62 -17.74 8.70 -12.90
CA ALA A 62 -17.36 7.75 -11.88
C ALA A 62 -18.56 7.39 -10.99
N LEU A 63 -18.64 6.11 -10.62
CA LEU A 63 -19.59 5.59 -9.63
C LEU A 63 -19.28 6.18 -8.25
N TRP A 64 -18.00 6.30 -7.93
CA TRP A 64 -17.51 6.91 -6.71
C TRP A 64 -16.09 7.48 -6.89
N ASP A 65 -15.72 8.38 -5.97
CA ASP A 65 -14.40 8.97 -5.79
C ASP A 65 -13.99 8.81 -4.33
N ALA A 66 -12.98 7.99 -4.06
CA ALA A 66 -12.51 7.67 -2.71
C ALA A 66 -12.02 8.91 -1.95
N ALA A 67 -11.47 9.92 -2.64
CA ALA A 67 -11.08 11.18 -2.00
C ALA A 67 -12.25 11.92 -1.31
N ASN A 68 -13.48 11.59 -1.67
CA ASN A 68 -14.71 12.10 -1.04
C ASN A 68 -15.31 11.12 -0.02
N LYS A 69 -14.66 9.97 0.21
CA LYS A 69 -15.17 8.86 1.03
C LYS A 69 -14.25 8.53 2.20
N ILE A 70 -13.18 9.29 2.39
CA ILE A 70 -12.32 9.17 3.57
C ILE A 70 -13.15 9.63 4.78
N PRO A 71 -13.26 8.82 5.84
CA PRO A 71 -13.99 9.17 7.05
C PRO A 71 -13.38 10.39 7.77
N SER A 72 -14.11 10.97 8.72
CA SER A 72 -13.56 12.01 9.60
C SER A 72 -12.36 11.50 10.41
N ALA A 73 -11.46 12.38 10.80
CA ALA A 73 -10.19 12.06 11.44
C ALA A 73 -10.32 11.14 12.67
N ASP A 74 -11.41 11.25 13.41
CA ASP A 74 -11.77 10.45 14.60
C ASP A 74 -12.36 9.09 14.26
N GLN A 75 -12.82 8.88 13.03
CA GLN A 75 -13.42 7.63 12.55
C GLN A 75 -12.47 6.80 11.69
N ARG A 76 -11.34 7.38 11.27
CA ARG A 76 -10.34 6.66 10.48
C ARG A 76 -9.62 5.62 11.33
N VAL A 77 -9.46 4.45 10.77
CA VAL A 77 -8.61 3.39 11.31
C VAL A 77 -7.22 3.55 10.69
N ILE A 78 -6.29 4.15 11.43
CA ILE A 78 -4.91 4.36 10.97
C ILE A 78 -3.96 3.69 11.95
N PHE A 79 -3.06 2.87 11.44
CA PHE A 79 -2.05 2.20 12.25
C PHE A 79 -0.66 2.35 11.63
N THR A 80 0.34 2.07 12.42
CA THR A 80 1.76 2.22 12.09
C THR A 80 2.57 1.12 12.77
N SER A 81 3.88 1.16 12.64
CA SER A 81 4.80 0.27 13.34
C SER A 81 6.04 1.01 13.84
N ASP A 82 6.89 0.30 14.60
CA ASP A 82 8.27 0.72 14.89
C ASP A 82 9.31 0.00 14.01
N GLY A 83 8.81 -0.71 12.98
CA GLY A 83 9.58 -1.59 12.13
C GLY A 83 9.41 -3.07 12.49
N ASN A 84 9.07 -3.40 13.74
CA ASN A 84 8.87 -4.76 14.24
C ASN A 84 7.46 -5.03 14.75
N ASN A 85 6.87 -4.06 15.42
CA ASN A 85 5.55 -4.21 16.04
C ASN A 85 4.61 -3.12 15.54
N GLY A 86 3.36 -3.51 15.24
CA GLY A 86 2.32 -2.57 14.89
C GLY A 86 1.64 -1.96 16.11
N TYR A 87 1.15 -0.73 15.98
CA TYR A 87 0.31 -0.04 16.96
C TYR A 87 -0.53 1.07 16.30
N ALA A 88 -1.49 1.59 17.06
CA ALA A 88 -2.35 2.67 16.58
C ALA A 88 -1.52 3.90 16.17
N PHE A 89 -1.91 4.58 15.10
CA PHE A 89 -1.35 5.89 14.74
C PHE A 89 -2.00 6.98 15.59
N ASP A 90 -1.76 6.87 16.91
CA ASP A 90 -2.27 7.74 17.96
C ASP A 90 -1.10 8.28 18.80
N TRP A 91 -1.19 9.55 19.24
CA TRP A 91 -0.08 10.20 19.94
C TRP A 91 0.39 9.42 21.16
N ASN A 92 -0.51 8.82 21.93
CA ASN A 92 -0.14 8.08 23.13
C ASN A 92 0.53 6.73 22.82
N ALA A 93 0.22 6.13 21.67
CA ALA A 93 0.78 4.86 21.23
C ALA A 93 2.17 5.00 20.58
N LEU A 94 2.48 6.16 19.98
CA LEU A 94 3.77 6.40 19.32
C LEU A 94 4.93 6.34 20.29
N ASN A 95 6.09 5.82 19.82
CA ASN A 95 7.34 5.85 20.56
C ASN A 95 7.97 7.27 20.58
N SER A 96 9.00 7.44 21.42
CA SER A 96 9.64 8.76 21.62
C SER A 96 10.29 9.31 20.35
N SER A 97 10.89 8.44 19.52
CA SER A 97 11.55 8.86 18.26
C SER A 97 10.52 9.37 17.26
N GLN A 98 9.41 8.67 17.09
CA GLN A 98 8.33 9.08 16.20
C GLN A 98 7.66 10.37 16.65
N LYS A 99 7.43 10.53 17.97
CA LYS A 99 6.95 11.80 18.55
C LYS A 99 7.90 12.96 18.27
N LEU A 100 9.21 12.72 18.38
CA LEU A 100 10.23 13.72 18.09
C LEU A 100 10.20 14.14 16.61
N LEU A 101 10.09 13.18 15.69
CA LEU A 101 10.03 13.43 14.25
C LEU A 101 8.77 14.21 13.85
N LEU A 102 7.62 13.84 14.38
CA LEU A 102 6.36 14.57 14.15
C LEU A 102 6.35 15.95 14.83
N GLY A 103 6.99 16.06 15.97
CA GLY A 103 7.14 17.30 16.75
C GLY A 103 5.95 17.66 17.64
N SER A 104 4.72 17.31 17.28
CA SER A 104 3.53 17.57 18.10
C SER A 104 2.36 16.65 17.76
N GLU A 105 1.44 16.47 18.71
CA GLU A 105 0.18 15.80 18.52
C GLU A 105 -0.71 16.49 17.47
N ASP A 106 -0.61 17.81 17.35
CA ASP A 106 -1.35 18.57 16.33
C ASP A 106 -0.93 18.19 14.89
N VAL A 107 0.37 17.91 14.67
CA VAL A 107 0.85 17.39 13.38
C VAL A 107 0.29 16.00 13.12
N LEU A 108 0.31 15.10 14.11
CA LEU A 108 -0.31 13.79 13.97
C LEU A 108 -1.81 13.92 13.62
N ASN A 109 -2.53 14.77 14.35
CA ASN A 109 -3.95 14.99 14.10
C ASN A 109 -4.20 15.57 12.69
N TYR A 110 -3.33 16.46 12.21
CA TYR A 110 -3.38 16.94 10.83
C TYR A 110 -3.19 15.78 9.85
N LEU A 111 -2.20 14.91 10.03
CA LEU A 111 -1.97 13.75 9.17
C LEU A 111 -3.17 12.78 9.18
N ARG A 112 -3.81 12.59 10.31
CA ARG A 112 -5.05 11.82 10.44
C ARG A 112 -6.23 12.41 9.67
N GLY A 113 -6.16 13.68 9.27
CA GLY A 113 -7.21 14.34 8.50
C GLY A 113 -7.92 15.49 9.22
N ASN A 114 -7.48 15.86 10.43
CA ASN A 114 -8.05 17.01 11.11
C ASN A 114 -7.64 18.31 10.41
N GLN A 115 -8.63 19.07 9.94
CA GLN A 115 -8.42 20.33 9.20
C GLN A 115 -8.63 21.57 10.05
N SER A 116 -8.88 21.44 11.37
CA SER A 116 -9.22 22.57 12.25
C SER A 116 -8.10 23.62 12.36
N LYS A 117 -6.85 23.21 12.16
CA LYS A 117 -5.67 24.09 12.22
C LYS A 117 -5.05 24.38 10.84
N GLU A 118 -5.79 24.14 9.74
CA GLU A 118 -5.36 24.56 8.41
C GLU A 118 -5.51 26.08 8.23
N GLN A 119 -4.65 26.69 7.42
CA GLN A 119 -4.65 28.15 7.18
C GLN A 119 -5.97 28.69 6.61
N SER A 120 -6.84 27.84 6.07
CA SER A 120 -8.19 28.17 5.70
C SER A 120 -9.12 28.44 6.91
N LYS A 121 -8.66 28.16 8.14
CA LYS A 121 -9.39 28.37 9.39
C LYS A 121 -8.77 29.53 10.17
N SER A 122 -9.58 30.10 11.09
CA SER A 122 -9.06 31.11 12.01
C SER A 122 -7.91 30.54 12.84
N GLU A 123 -6.80 31.27 12.91
CA GLU A 123 -5.58 30.87 13.62
C GLU A 123 -4.90 29.58 13.09
N GLY A 124 -5.26 29.17 11.89
CA GLY A 124 -4.66 27.99 11.24
C GLY A 124 -3.20 28.23 10.85
N ILE A 125 -2.36 27.23 11.11
CA ILE A 125 -0.91 27.27 10.87
C ILE A 125 -0.44 26.22 9.86
N TYR A 126 -1.27 25.23 9.56
CA TYR A 126 -0.91 24.12 8.68
C TYR A 126 -1.39 24.34 7.24
N ARG A 127 -0.78 23.64 6.30
CA ARG A 127 -1.15 23.64 4.89
C ARG A 127 -2.64 23.34 4.73
N THR A 128 -3.32 24.15 3.91
CA THR A 128 -4.70 23.88 3.51
C THR A 128 -4.77 22.77 2.47
N ARG A 129 -5.64 21.79 2.67
CA ARG A 129 -5.87 20.67 1.75
C ARG A 129 -7.27 20.76 1.17
N THR A 130 -7.39 20.58 -0.15
CA THR A 130 -8.70 20.47 -0.82
C THR A 130 -9.28 19.06 -0.70
N LYS A 131 -8.41 18.05 -0.58
CA LYS A 131 -8.72 16.64 -0.31
C LYS A 131 -7.75 16.09 0.73
N LEU A 132 -8.19 15.08 1.48
CA LEU A 132 -7.33 14.38 2.45
C LEU A 132 -6.41 13.37 1.80
N LEU A 133 -6.85 12.72 0.71
CA LEU A 133 -6.04 11.77 -0.04
C LEU A 133 -4.91 12.50 -0.76
N GLY A 134 -3.68 12.08 -0.49
CA GLY A 134 -2.49 12.55 -1.19
C GLY A 134 -2.43 12.08 -2.64
N ASP A 135 -1.60 12.74 -3.42
CA ASP A 135 -1.39 12.37 -4.81
C ASP A 135 -0.89 10.91 -4.94
N ILE A 136 -1.44 10.23 -5.94
CA ILE A 136 -1.10 8.85 -6.32
C ILE A 136 -0.41 8.94 -7.66
N ILE A 137 0.93 8.84 -7.69
CA ILE A 137 1.71 9.05 -8.92
C ILE A 137 2.18 7.72 -9.51
N ASN A 138 3.02 6.96 -8.80
CA ASN A 138 3.62 5.74 -9.32
C ASN A 138 2.94 4.46 -8.76
N SER A 139 2.16 4.58 -7.70
CA SER A 139 1.41 3.45 -7.15
C SER A 139 0.22 3.08 -8.03
N SER A 140 0.19 1.84 -8.48
CA SER A 140 -0.96 1.26 -9.17
C SER A 140 -1.93 0.66 -8.16
N PRO A 141 -3.23 0.98 -8.24
CA PRO A 141 -4.23 0.32 -7.41
C PRO A 141 -4.24 -1.18 -7.61
N VAL A 142 -4.30 -1.96 -6.53
CA VAL A 142 -4.44 -3.42 -6.59
C VAL A 142 -5.79 -3.82 -6.00
N LEU A 143 -6.62 -4.46 -6.82
CA LEU A 143 -7.89 -5.00 -6.39
C LEU A 143 -7.69 -6.43 -5.85
N LEU A 144 -8.21 -6.68 -4.66
CA LEU A 144 -8.24 -7.98 -4.02
C LEU A 144 -9.69 -8.37 -3.70
N GLY A 145 -10.18 -9.42 -4.34
CA GLY A 145 -11.42 -10.12 -4.01
C GLY A 145 -11.17 -11.43 -3.27
N PRO A 146 -12.03 -12.45 -3.46
CA PRO A 146 -11.79 -13.81 -2.96
C PRO A 146 -10.44 -14.37 -3.41
N PRO A 147 -9.83 -15.31 -2.65
CA PRO A 147 -8.60 -15.98 -3.05
C PRO A 147 -8.79 -16.69 -4.41
N ARG A 148 -7.81 -16.57 -5.32
CA ARG A 148 -7.90 -17.09 -6.69
C ARG A 148 -6.57 -17.63 -7.21
N SER A 149 -5.59 -17.93 -6.35
CA SER A 149 -4.38 -18.58 -6.78
C SER A 149 -4.66 -20.03 -7.19
N ASP A 150 -3.96 -20.52 -8.21
CA ASP A 150 -4.09 -21.89 -8.69
C ASP A 150 -3.17 -22.83 -7.89
N TYR A 151 -3.20 -22.74 -6.55
CA TYR A 151 -2.40 -23.59 -5.69
C TYR A 151 -3.06 -24.96 -5.49
N TYR A 152 -2.20 -25.98 -5.42
CA TYR A 152 -2.64 -27.34 -5.15
C TYR A 152 -2.90 -27.54 -3.65
N ASP A 153 -3.75 -28.51 -3.32
CA ASP A 153 -3.95 -28.96 -1.95
C ASP A 153 -2.86 -29.91 -1.44
N GLN A 154 -2.02 -30.41 -2.37
CA GLN A 154 -0.93 -31.31 -2.07
C GLN A 154 0.37 -30.76 -2.68
N TRP A 155 1.34 -30.47 -1.84
CA TRP A 155 2.60 -29.85 -2.21
C TRP A 155 3.77 -30.85 -2.20
N GLY A 156 3.68 -31.92 -1.41
CA GLY A 156 4.70 -32.95 -1.31
C GLY A 156 4.70 -33.93 -2.49
N ASN A 157 5.84 -34.55 -2.75
CA ASN A 157 5.94 -35.71 -3.64
C ASN A 157 5.28 -36.91 -2.96
N ARG A 158 4.22 -37.36 -3.47
CA ARG A 158 3.24 -38.42 -3.17
C ARG A 158 3.63 -39.59 -2.23
N SER A 159 4.78 -39.64 -1.62
CA SER A 159 5.18 -40.83 -0.85
C SER A 159 6.09 -40.64 0.36
N GLU A 160 6.77 -39.49 0.57
CA GLU A 160 7.80 -39.44 1.61
C GLU A 160 7.95 -38.12 2.38
N ASP A 161 7.41 -36.99 1.88
CA ASP A 161 7.57 -35.69 2.54
C ASP A 161 6.20 -34.98 2.65
N ASP A 162 5.66 -34.92 3.89
CA ASP A 162 4.51 -34.08 4.22
C ASP A 162 4.97 -32.63 4.27
N GLU A 163 4.57 -31.82 3.30
CA GLU A 163 4.80 -30.38 3.35
C GLU A 163 3.82 -29.72 4.32
N PRO A 164 4.21 -28.63 5.02
CA PRO A 164 3.32 -27.96 5.97
C PRO A 164 1.97 -27.54 5.39
N GLU A 165 1.93 -27.17 4.10
CA GLU A 165 0.71 -26.81 3.38
C GLU A 165 -0.27 -27.97 3.23
N ASP A 166 0.21 -29.22 3.23
CA ASP A 166 -0.66 -30.40 3.10
C ASP A 166 -1.58 -30.61 4.32
N SER A 167 -1.26 -29.98 5.45
CA SER A 167 -2.07 -30.04 6.68
C SER A 167 -3.26 -29.09 6.69
N VAL A 168 -3.23 -28.03 5.85
CA VAL A 168 -4.31 -27.02 5.75
C VAL A 168 -4.54 -26.73 4.28
N LEU A 169 -5.57 -27.31 3.70
CA LEU A 169 -5.82 -27.28 2.26
C LEU A 169 -6.09 -25.86 1.74
N TYR A 170 -5.47 -25.51 0.62
CA TYR A 170 -5.72 -24.21 -0.01
C TYR A 170 -7.18 -24.08 -0.46
N SER A 171 -7.83 -25.16 -0.90
CA SER A 171 -9.26 -25.17 -1.24
C SER A 171 -10.16 -24.81 -0.06
N GLU A 172 -9.77 -25.15 1.18
CA GLU A 172 -10.52 -24.77 2.39
C GLU A 172 -10.34 -23.26 2.67
N PHE A 173 -9.14 -22.73 2.48
CA PHE A 173 -8.88 -21.29 2.55
C PHE A 173 -9.74 -20.52 1.53
N VAL A 174 -9.75 -20.95 0.27
CA VAL A 174 -10.61 -20.38 -0.78
C VAL A 174 -12.08 -20.41 -0.38
N SER A 175 -12.56 -21.54 0.13
CA SER A 175 -13.96 -21.70 0.55
C SER A 175 -14.31 -20.77 1.72
N THR A 176 -13.40 -20.62 2.69
CA THR A 176 -13.57 -19.75 3.86
C THR A 176 -13.71 -18.28 3.46
N TYR A 177 -12.90 -17.83 2.50
CA TYR A 177 -12.85 -16.43 2.06
C TYR A 177 -13.56 -16.17 0.74
N LEU A 178 -14.42 -17.09 0.28
CA LEU A 178 -15.16 -16.97 -0.98
C LEU A 178 -15.98 -15.68 -1.07
N ASN A 179 -16.53 -15.22 0.06
CA ASN A 179 -17.39 -14.02 0.15
C ASN A 179 -16.67 -12.85 0.83
N ARG A 180 -15.35 -12.86 0.88
CA ARG A 180 -14.56 -11.76 1.44
C ARG A 180 -14.84 -10.46 0.70
N THR A 181 -15.00 -9.37 1.46
CA THR A 181 -15.17 -8.03 0.90
C THR A 181 -14.02 -7.69 -0.04
N ALA A 182 -14.35 -7.26 -1.26
CA ALA A 182 -13.33 -6.83 -2.20
C ALA A 182 -12.75 -5.47 -1.78
N MET A 183 -11.42 -5.37 -1.79
CA MET A 183 -10.67 -4.21 -1.34
C MET A 183 -9.74 -3.70 -2.44
N ILE A 184 -9.45 -2.40 -2.43
CA ILE A 184 -8.45 -1.78 -3.29
C ILE A 184 -7.35 -1.21 -2.40
N TYR A 185 -6.11 -1.60 -2.68
CA TYR A 185 -4.91 -1.13 -1.98
C TYR A 185 -4.11 -0.22 -2.90
N VAL A 186 -3.67 0.92 -2.39
CA VAL A 186 -2.88 1.89 -3.15
C VAL A 186 -2.04 2.75 -2.22
N GLY A 187 -0.80 3.00 -2.58
CA GLY A 187 0.07 3.95 -1.89
C GLY A 187 -0.22 5.38 -2.32
N ALA A 188 -0.05 6.34 -1.40
CA ALA A 188 -0.21 7.75 -1.68
C ALA A 188 0.89 8.60 -1.02
N ASN A 189 1.10 9.79 -1.56
CA ASN A 189 2.14 10.71 -1.09
C ASN A 189 1.68 11.59 0.08
N ASP A 190 0.62 11.18 0.80
CA ASP A 190 0.29 11.66 2.15
C ASP A 190 0.93 10.82 3.26
N GLY A 191 1.80 9.86 2.88
CA GLY A 191 2.54 9.01 3.79
C GLY A 191 1.88 7.69 4.12
N MET A 192 0.85 7.27 3.38
CA MET A 192 0.03 6.11 3.73
C MET A 192 -0.16 5.14 2.57
N LEU A 193 -0.22 3.85 2.91
CA LEU A 193 -0.93 2.86 2.11
C LEU A 193 -2.40 2.90 2.52
N HIS A 194 -3.30 3.11 1.57
CA HIS A 194 -4.75 3.11 1.80
C HIS A 194 -5.39 1.81 1.35
N ALA A 195 -6.42 1.40 2.08
CA ALA A 195 -7.31 0.30 1.74
C ALA A 195 -8.75 0.81 1.62
N PHE A 196 -9.30 0.72 0.44
CA PHE A 196 -10.67 1.16 0.14
C PHE A 196 -11.57 -0.04 -0.14
N ASP A 197 -12.80 0.01 0.32
CA ASP A 197 -13.86 -0.91 -0.08
C ASP A 197 -14.14 -0.72 -1.58
N ALA A 198 -14.03 -1.79 -2.37
CA ALA A 198 -14.11 -1.70 -3.82
C ALA A 198 -15.51 -1.35 -4.34
N ASP A 199 -16.55 -1.59 -3.56
CA ASP A 199 -17.93 -1.28 -3.95
C ASP A 199 -18.33 0.15 -3.62
N SER A 200 -17.98 0.62 -2.44
CA SER A 200 -18.39 1.93 -1.94
C SER A 200 -17.35 3.04 -2.11
N GLY A 201 -16.07 2.69 -2.24
CA GLY A 201 -14.95 3.64 -2.22
C GLY A 201 -14.61 4.20 -0.84
N VAL A 202 -15.22 3.69 0.23
CA VAL A 202 -14.96 4.12 1.61
C VAL A 202 -13.62 3.57 2.07
N GLU A 203 -12.78 4.43 2.65
CA GLU A 203 -11.54 3.98 3.30
C GLU A 203 -11.87 3.08 4.49
N LYS A 204 -11.30 1.88 4.51
CA LYS A 204 -11.43 0.93 5.61
C LYS A 204 -10.30 1.08 6.61
N PHE A 205 -9.09 1.28 6.11
CA PHE A 205 -7.93 1.59 6.93
C PHE A 205 -6.85 2.30 6.11
N ALA A 206 -5.88 2.88 6.81
CA ALA A 206 -4.62 3.34 6.25
C ALA A 206 -3.45 2.86 7.11
N TYR A 207 -2.31 2.61 6.47
CA TYR A 207 -1.08 2.21 7.14
C TYR A 207 0.03 3.23 6.88
N VAL A 208 0.68 3.69 7.94
CA VAL A 208 1.83 4.61 7.90
C VAL A 208 3.10 3.80 8.19
N PRO A 209 3.95 3.51 7.19
CA PRO A 209 5.23 2.84 7.43
C PRO A 209 6.15 3.67 8.35
N ASN A 210 6.90 3.00 9.22
CA ASN A 210 7.86 3.68 10.09
C ASN A 210 8.95 4.43 9.30
N SER A 211 9.31 3.92 8.15
CA SER A 211 10.36 4.46 7.29
C SER A 211 10.03 5.82 6.64
N VAL A 212 8.77 6.29 6.68
CA VAL A 212 8.40 7.62 6.14
C VAL A 212 8.40 8.74 7.21
N TYR A 213 8.58 8.42 8.48
CA TYR A 213 8.43 9.38 9.58
C TYR A 213 9.35 10.60 9.50
N ASP A 214 10.57 10.44 8.96
CA ASP A 214 11.54 11.51 8.82
C ASP A 214 11.00 12.72 8.02
N ASN A 215 10.05 12.48 7.12
CA ASN A 215 9.50 13.50 6.25
C ASN A 215 8.00 13.81 6.53
N LEU A 216 7.28 13.02 7.34
CA LEU A 216 5.82 13.18 7.54
C LEU A 216 5.42 14.57 8.00
N LYS A 217 6.19 15.18 8.90
CA LYS A 217 5.94 16.53 9.42
C LYS A 217 5.85 17.58 8.31
N GLU A 218 6.61 17.41 7.22
CA GLU A 218 6.66 18.36 6.12
C GLU A 218 5.31 18.50 5.40
N LEU A 219 4.49 17.43 5.40
CA LEU A 219 3.14 17.45 4.83
C LEU A 219 2.24 18.53 5.45
N SER A 220 2.51 18.90 6.70
CA SER A 220 1.76 19.94 7.42
C SER A 220 2.24 21.37 7.13
N SER A 221 3.41 21.53 6.50
CA SER A 221 4.03 22.85 6.26
C SER A 221 3.23 23.66 5.24
N PRO A 222 2.91 24.93 5.52
CA PRO A 222 2.33 25.85 4.52
C PRO A 222 3.21 26.06 3.28
N SER A 223 4.50 25.90 3.44
CA SER A 223 5.50 25.96 2.34
C SER A 223 5.89 24.60 1.81
N TYR A 224 5.00 23.60 1.91
CA TYR A 224 5.25 22.25 1.46
C TYR A 224 5.77 22.22 0.01
N SER A 225 6.90 21.58 -0.18
CA SER A 225 7.41 21.16 -1.47
C SER A 225 7.15 19.66 -1.63
N HIS A 226 6.64 19.25 -2.77
CA HIS A 226 6.26 17.86 -3.01
C HIS A 226 7.40 16.90 -2.73
N LYS A 227 7.06 15.81 -2.04
CA LYS A 227 7.91 14.65 -1.78
C LYS A 227 7.12 13.39 -2.01
N TYR A 228 7.83 12.34 -2.40
CA TYR A 228 7.28 11.00 -2.45
C TYR A 228 7.32 10.34 -1.06
N TYR A 229 6.38 9.46 -0.77
CA TYR A 229 6.25 8.74 0.51
C TYR A 229 5.95 7.25 0.27
N VAL A 230 4.70 6.86 0.09
CA VAL A 230 4.31 5.49 -0.24
C VAL A 230 3.91 5.47 -1.72
N ASP A 231 4.92 5.36 -2.57
CA ASP A 231 4.78 5.66 -4.01
C ASP A 231 4.89 4.41 -4.90
N ALA A 232 5.21 3.24 -4.31
CA ALA A 232 5.27 1.98 -5.05
C ALA A 232 3.91 1.28 -5.14
N SER A 233 3.76 0.44 -6.17
CA SER A 233 2.62 -0.44 -6.31
C SER A 233 2.75 -1.64 -5.40
N PRO A 234 1.73 -1.99 -4.59
CA PRO A 234 1.78 -3.18 -3.76
C PRO A 234 1.67 -4.46 -4.58
N THR A 235 2.26 -5.54 -4.06
CA THR A 235 2.07 -6.92 -4.54
C THR A 235 1.22 -7.66 -3.51
N VAL A 236 0.24 -8.43 -3.98
CA VAL A 236 -0.66 -9.23 -3.12
C VAL A 236 -0.66 -10.66 -3.59
N VAL A 237 -0.34 -11.60 -2.69
CA VAL A 237 -0.27 -13.04 -2.96
C VAL A 237 -0.75 -13.82 -1.74
N ASP A 238 -1.40 -14.97 -1.96
CA ASP A 238 -1.66 -15.92 -0.89
C ASP A 238 -0.38 -16.72 -0.58
N ALA A 239 -0.03 -16.84 0.69
CA ALA A 239 1.18 -17.49 1.16
C ALA A 239 0.90 -18.30 2.43
N PHE A 240 1.66 -19.39 2.63
CA PHE A 240 1.50 -20.25 3.81
C PHE A 240 2.64 -20.00 4.81
N PHE A 241 2.28 -19.63 6.04
CA PHE A 241 3.21 -19.50 7.17
C PHE A 241 2.46 -19.61 8.49
N ASP A 242 3.16 -19.85 9.58
CA ASP A 242 2.61 -20.06 10.92
C ASP A 242 1.46 -21.07 10.96
N GLY A 243 1.53 -22.09 10.09
CA GLY A 243 0.58 -23.19 10.02
C GLY A 243 -0.76 -22.87 9.37
N SER A 244 -0.86 -21.77 8.62
CA SER A 244 -2.10 -21.39 7.92
C SER A 244 -1.84 -20.60 6.63
N TRP A 245 -2.84 -20.55 5.76
CA TRP A 245 -2.84 -19.70 4.58
C TRP A 245 -3.19 -18.26 4.96
N HIS A 246 -2.48 -17.31 4.36
CA HIS A 246 -2.68 -15.89 4.51
C HIS A 246 -2.68 -15.20 3.15
N THR A 247 -3.39 -14.09 3.02
CA THR A 247 -3.20 -13.18 1.90
C THR A 247 -2.26 -12.06 2.38
N VAL A 248 -1.10 -11.96 1.77
CA VAL A 248 -0.04 -11.00 2.16
C VAL A 248 0.05 -9.88 1.14
N LEU A 249 0.13 -8.65 1.63
CA LEU A 249 0.49 -7.48 0.86
C LEU A 249 1.93 -7.10 1.19
N VAL A 250 2.77 -6.95 0.17
CA VAL A 250 4.11 -6.36 0.29
C VAL A 250 4.18 -5.13 -0.61
N SER A 251 4.65 -4.02 -0.07
CA SER A 251 4.85 -2.79 -0.84
C SER A 251 6.19 -2.15 -0.51
N GLY A 252 6.87 -1.66 -1.53
CA GLY A 252 7.98 -0.74 -1.37
C GLY A 252 7.50 0.70 -1.15
N LEU A 253 8.44 1.60 -0.93
CA LEU A 253 8.19 3.05 -0.86
C LEU A 253 8.37 3.75 -2.21
N GLY A 254 8.94 3.06 -3.21
CA GLY A 254 9.25 3.68 -4.50
C GLY A 254 10.25 4.81 -4.38
N ALA A 255 9.91 5.97 -4.93
CA ALA A 255 10.69 7.19 -4.79
C ALA A 255 10.62 7.79 -3.37
N GLY A 256 9.77 7.27 -2.50
CA GLY A 256 9.56 7.78 -1.14
C GLY A 256 10.56 7.28 -0.11
N GLY A 257 11.36 6.23 -0.41
CA GLY A 257 12.33 5.76 0.56
C GLY A 257 12.94 4.38 0.26
N GLN A 258 13.79 3.96 1.19
CA GLN A 258 14.62 2.76 1.13
C GLN A 258 14.01 1.69 2.06
N GLY A 259 12.94 1.06 1.64
CA GLY A 259 12.29 0.03 2.45
C GLY A 259 11.06 -0.60 1.83
N TYR A 260 10.75 -1.79 2.33
CA TYR A 260 9.53 -2.54 2.07
C TYR A 260 8.80 -2.79 3.39
N PHE A 261 7.49 -2.98 3.30
CA PHE A 261 6.67 -3.42 4.42
C PHE A 261 5.69 -4.50 3.98
N ALA A 262 5.27 -5.32 4.94
CA ALA A 262 4.32 -6.40 4.72
C ALA A 262 3.17 -6.36 5.71
N LEU A 263 1.96 -6.63 5.21
CA LEU A 263 0.72 -6.69 5.98
C LEU A 263 -0.01 -8.02 5.70
N ASP A 264 -0.58 -8.63 6.73
CA ASP A 264 -1.58 -9.70 6.59
C ASP A 264 -2.96 -9.08 6.32
N ILE A 265 -3.41 -9.19 5.08
CA ILE A 265 -4.69 -8.64 4.62
C ILE A 265 -5.74 -9.71 4.34
N THR A 266 -5.59 -10.89 4.95
CA THR A 266 -6.43 -12.06 4.73
C THR A 266 -7.92 -11.76 4.92
N ASP A 267 -8.26 -11.09 6.01
CA ASP A 267 -9.65 -10.76 6.38
C ASP A 267 -9.83 -9.25 6.55
N PRO A 268 -10.51 -8.57 5.60
CA PRO A 268 -10.81 -7.15 5.74
C PRO A 268 -11.64 -6.78 6.97
N SER A 269 -12.40 -7.72 7.55
CA SER A 269 -13.19 -7.46 8.76
C SER A 269 -12.32 -7.35 10.04
N ALA A 270 -11.09 -7.86 9.99
CA ALA A 270 -10.13 -7.75 11.09
C ALA A 270 -9.64 -6.31 11.30
N PHE A 271 -9.80 -5.43 10.32
CA PHE A 271 -9.43 -4.01 10.42
C PHE A 271 -10.57 -3.17 11.02
N SER A 272 -11.11 -3.63 12.15
CA SER A 272 -12.27 -3.02 12.83
C SER A 272 -11.91 -1.81 13.68
N ASN A 273 -10.69 -1.70 14.15
CA ASN A 273 -10.12 -0.61 14.92
C ASN A 273 -8.58 -0.64 14.82
N GLU A 274 -7.92 0.42 15.26
CA GLU A 274 -6.48 0.58 15.11
C GLU A 274 -5.66 -0.48 15.86
N THR A 275 -6.11 -0.91 17.06
CA THR A 275 -5.41 -1.92 17.85
C THR A 275 -5.43 -3.30 17.17
N GLU A 276 -6.58 -3.70 16.63
CA GLU A 276 -6.68 -4.98 15.90
C GLU A 276 -5.96 -4.91 14.56
N SER A 277 -6.05 -3.77 13.86
CA SER A 277 -5.35 -3.54 12.59
C SER A 277 -3.83 -3.59 12.74
N ALA A 278 -3.32 -3.05 13.83
CA ALA A 278 -1.89 -3.04 14.13
C ALA A 278 -1.28 -4.44 14.24
N LYS A 279 -2.06 -5.45 14.68
CA LYS A 279 -1.62 -6.87 14.72
C LYS A 279 -1.41 -7.48 13.34
N LYS A 280 -1.80 -6.78 12.29
CA LYS A 280 -1.69 -7.21 10.89
C LYS A 280 -0.40 -6.77 10.22
N VAL A 281 0.45 -6.00 10.90
CA VAL A 281 1.81 -5.71 10.47
C VAL A 281 2.65 -6.98 10.62
N LEU A 282 3.23 -7.45 9.51
CA LEU A 282 4.12 -8.59 9.52
C LEU A 282 5.57 -8.17 9.76
N TRP A 283 6.05 -7.20 8.98
CA TRP A 283 7.41 -6.66 9.10
C TRP A 283 7.58 -5.38 8.27
N GLU A 284 8.63 -4.62 8.59
CA GLU A 284 9.27 -3.65 7.71
C GLU A 284 10.75 -4.01 7.56
N PHE A 285 11.27 -3.85 6.34
CA PHE A 285 12.68 -4.08 6.01
C PHE A 285 13.21 -2.86 5.29
N THR A 286 14.28 -2.26 5.83
CA THR A 286 14.79 -0.95 5.40
C THR A 286 16.31 -0.95 5.35
N ASP A 287 16.91 0.16 4.92
CA ASP A 287 18.33 0.46 4.99
C ASP A 287 18.95 0.29 6.39
N LYS A 288 18.14 0.36 7.45
CA LYS A 288 18.58 0.06 8.84
C LYS A 288 18.77 -1.43 9.11
N ASN A 289 18.09 -2.29 8.34
CA ASN A 289 18.23 -3.74 8.44
C ASN A 289 19.37 -4.24 7.53
N ASP A 290 19.50 -3.61 6.37
CA ASP A 290 20.52 -3.93 5.38
C ASP A 290 20.96 -2.63 4.69
N PRO A 291 22.22 -2.19 4.89
CA PRO A 291 22.73 -0.96 4.29
C PRO A 291 22.72 -0.94 2.76
N ASP A 292 22.69 -2.11 2.11
CA ASP A 292 22.60 -2.23 0.66
C ASP A 292 21.18 -1.96 0.12
N MET A 293 20.21 -1.70 1.00
CA MET A 293 18.87 -1.31 0.61
C MET A 293 18.84 0.12 0.07
N GLY A 294 18.60 0.26 -1.22
CA GLY A 294 18.35 1.53 -1.89
C GLY A 294 16.86 1.87 -2.04
N TYR A 295 16.54 2.85 -2.90
CA TYR A 295 15.16 3.22 -3.21
C TYR A 295 14.40 2.07 -3.88
N THR A 296 13.26 1.72 -3.34
CA THR A 296 12.52 0.50 -3.65
C THR A 296 11.54 0.69 -4.82
N MET A 297 12.09 0.98 -6.02
CA MET A 297 11.30 1.20 -7.23
C MET A 297 10.69 -0.07 -7.80
N GLY A 298 11.26 -1.24 -7.50
CA GLY A 298 10.80 -2.54 -7.94
C GLY A 298 9.63 -3.07 -7.10
N GLN A 299 8.74 -3.84 -7.71
CA GLN A 299 7.74 -4.61 -6.97
C GLN A 299 8.37 -5.86 -6.39
N ALA A 300 8.04 -6.19 -5.15
CA ALA A 300 8.42 -7.46 -4.55
C ALA A 300 7.67 -8.63 -5.20
N ASN A 301 8.31 -9.80 -5.31
CA ASN A 301 7.65 -11.05 -5.65
C ASN A 301 7.51 -11.91 -4.39
N ILE A 302 6.32 -12.43 -4.13
CA ILE A 302 6.08 -13.35 -3.02
C ILE A 302 6.04 -14.75 -3.61
N VAL A 303 6.97 -15.62 -3.18
CA VAL A 303 7.17 -16.95 -3.76
C VAL A 303 7.43 -18.00 -2.68
N ARG A 304 7.12 -19.25 -3.02
CA ARG A 304 7.57 -20.41 -2.24
C ARG A 304 8.93 -20.86 -2.75
N LEU A 305 9.91 -20.92 -1.84
CA LEU A 305 11.25 -21.37 -2.15
C LEU A 305 11.34 -22.92 -2.17
N ASN A 306 12.41 -23.46 -2.78
CA ASN A 306 12.65 -24.92 -2.83
C ASN A 306 12.82 -25.58 -1.45
N ASN A 307 13.07 -24.80 -0.40
CA ASN A 307 13.16 -25.28 0.98
C ASN A 307 11.82 -25.26 1.72
N GLY A 308 10.71 -25.06 1.01
CA GLY A 308 9.35 -25.01 1.56
C GLY A 308 8.98 -23.69 2.25
N LYS A 309 9.86 -22.70 2.33
CA LYS A 309 9.55 -21.40 2.95
C LYS A 309 8.98 -20.43 1.94
N TRP A 310 8.04 -19.62 2.38
CA TRP A 310 7.55 -18.47 1.63
C TRP A 310 8.43 -17.25 1.90
N ALA A 311 8.72 -16.49 0.85
CA ALA A 311 9.62 -15.34 0.93
C ALA A 311 9.14 -14.20 0.02
N ALA A 312 9.40 -12.97 0.44
CA ALA A 312 9.34 -11.80 -0.43
C ALA A 312 10.73 -11.60 -1.07
N LEU A 313 10.78 -11.59 -2.39
CA LEU A 313 11.99 -11.35 -3.17
C LEU A 313 11.93 -9.94 -3.75
N PHE A 314 12.94 -9.15 -3.52
CA PHE A 314 13.09 -7.81 -4.06
C PHE A 314 14.57 -7.50 -4.31
N SER A 315 14.85 -6.52 -5.18
CA SER A 315 16.21 -6.06 -5.45
C SER A 315 16.66 -5.05 -4.40
N GLY A 316 17.98 -4.87 -4.24
CA GLY A 316 18.59 -3.87 -3.36
C GLY A 316 18.19 -2.43 -3.68
N GLY A 317 17.64 -2.19 -4.87
CA GLY A 317 17.09 -0.88 -5.24
C GLY A 317 18.12 0.05 -5.88
N TYR A 318 17.77 1.35 -5.94
CA TYR A 318 18.58 2.41 -6.55
C TYR A 318 19.18 3.30 -5.47
N ASN A 319 20.43 3.74 -5.69
CA ASN A 319 21.12 4.69 -4.80
C ASN A 319 21.34 4.12 -3.39
N ASN A 320 21.80 2.87 -3.33
CA ASN A 320 22.36 2.37 -2.11
C ASN A 320 23.77 3.01 -1.96
N THR A 321 23.97 3.75 -0.87
CA THR A 321 25.14 4.63 -0.70
C THR A 321 26.10 4.16 0.40
N PHE A 322 25.81 3.03 1.04
CA PHE A 322 26.66 2.49 2.09
C PHE A 322 27.56 1.39 1.54
N ASP A 323 28.83 1.68 1.66
CA ASP A 323 29.92 0.75 1.46
C ASP A 323 30.13 -0.03 2.76
N ASN A 324 29.89 -1.32 2.69
CA ASN A 324 30.19 -2.26 3.79
C ASN A 324 31.45 -3.07 3.54
N ASP A 325 32.20 -2.79 2.49
CA ASP A 325 33.48 -3.44 2.36
C ASP A 325 34.43 -2.93 3.46
N ALA A 326 35.18 -3.85 4.03
CA ALA A 326 36.03 -3.62 5.20
C ALA A 326 37.22 -2.68 4.91
N ASP A 327 37.27 -2.04 3.75
CA ASP A 327 38.34 -1.16 3.33
C ASP A 327 38.09 0.33 3.62
N GLY A 328 36.86 0.71 3.96
CA GLY A 328 36.50 2.08 4.35
C GLY A 328 36.49 3.09 3.20
N SER A 329 36.44 2.65 1.95
CA SER A 329 36.28 3.54 0.79
C SER A 329 34.80 3.75 0.49
N ALA A 330 34.39 5.01 0.27
CA ALA A 330 33.05 5.31 -0.18
C ALA A 330 32.87 4.82 -1.63
N ASN A 331 32.13 3.73 -1.83
CA ASN A 331 31.85 3.21 -3.15
C ASN A 331 30.84 4.06 -3.90
N ASN A 332 31.16 4.37 -5.13
CA ASN A 332 30.13 4.70 -6.11
C ASN A 332 29.39 3.39 -6.43
N ALA A 333 28.10 3.35 -6.20
CA ALA A 333 27.17 2.22 -6.44
C ALA A 333 27.22 1.61 -7.88
N SER A 334 28.15 2.01 -8.69
CA SER A 334 28.39 1.51 -10.05
C SER A 334 29.55 0.51 -10.16
N HIS A 335 30.22 0.16 -9.07
CA HIS A 335 31.46 -0.62 -9.14
C HIS A 335 31.64 -1.73 -8.10
N ASP A 336 30.68 -1.97 -7.21
CA ASP A 336 30.78 -3.09 -6.29
C ASP A 336 30.33 -4.38 -6.99
N SER A 337 31.24 -5.36 -7.07
CA SER A 337 30.93 -6.68 -7.62
C SER A 337 30.11 -7.55 -6.66
N ASP A 338 29.88 -7.06 -5.42
CA ASP A 338 29.13 -7.73 -4.38
C ASP A 338 27.68 -7.22 -4.27
N ASP A 339 27.31 -6.15 -5.04
CA ASP A 339 25.95 -5.63 -5.18
C ASP A 339 25.07 -6.52 -6.09
N GLY A 340 25.01 -7.81 -5.85
CA GLY A 340 24.29 -8.80 -6.63
C GLY A 340 22.86 -9.03 -6.17
#